data_69db4188383c443ea48f36505cafb00d
#
_entry.id   69db4188383c443ea48f36505cafb00d
#
_cell.length_a   1.000
_cell.length_b   1.000
_cell.length_c   1.000
_cell.angle_alpha   90.00
_cell.angle_beta   90.00
_cell.angle_gamma   90.00
#
_symmetry.space_group_name_H-M   'P 1'
#
loop_
_entity.id
_entity.type
_entity.pdbx_description
1 polymer ?
#
loop_
_entity_poly.entity_id
_entity_poly.type
_entity_poly.pdbx_seq_one_letter_code
_entity_poly.pdbx_strand_id
1 'polypeptide(L)'
;LFNQLTGLLQPNNPPYPVLIEALESITIDELPDFVDDMFAELHIDTFVYGNWHKDQALALAETLKDAFRVTDQLYGEAQRPLVHLDDCGTLTYELECDHADSAILMYYQSRETSPHKIALYTLANHLMSTTFFHELRTKQQLGYMVGTANLPLNRHPGLILYVQSPVADPVHLAEAIDDFTNAFALVLLELNEAQWQASKQGLIAQISEPDTNLRARAQRFWVAIGNKDEDFNQRQRVVKAISELSRADMIRFIVDRIKPRTAHRLVMFSQGNQHHEADKLDLGEPITSISQLQEKAQ
;
A
#
# COMPACT_ATOMS: atom_id res chain seq x y z
N LEU A 1 5.19 -12.17 -0.11
CA LEU A 1 5.76 -10.81 -0.14
C LEU A 1 4.78 -9.76 0.39
N PHE A 2 3.53 -9.64 -0.09
CA PHE A 2 2.59 -8.58 0.33
C PHE A 2 2.27 -8.60 1.84
N ASN A 3 2.00 -9.76 2.41
CA ASN A 3 1.74 -9.89 3.84
C ASN A 3 2.98 -9.51 4.67
N GLN A 4 4.15 -9.93 4.23
CA GLN A 4 5.41 -9.57 4.88
C GLN A 4 5.70 -8.08 4.77
N LEU A 5 5.40 -7.44 3.63
CA LEU A 5 5.53 -5.99 3.45
C LEU A 5 4.72 -5.22 4.50
N THR A 6 3.43 -5.60 4.66
CA THR A 6 2.59 -4.95 5.66
C THR A 6 3.08 -5.19 7.09
N GLY A 7 3.56 -6.39 7.39
CA GLY A 7 4.15 -6.72 8.70
C GLY A 7 5.44 -5.93 9.01
N LEU A 8 6.29 -5.71 8.00
CA LEU A 8 7.51 -4.90 8.15
C LEU A 8 7.21 -3.42 8.40
N LEU A 9 6.24 -2.87 7.67
CA LEU A 9 5.93 -1.44 7.69
C LEU A 9 4.90 -1.04 8.74
N GLN A 10 4.07 -1.98 9.20
CA GLN A 10 3.05 -1.77 10.24
C GLN A 10 3.35 -2.67 11.44
N PRO A 11 4.12 -2.20 12.44
CA PRO A 11 4.60 -3.04 13.55
C PRO A 11 3.52 -3.77 14.33
N ASN A 12 2.30 -3.21 14.36
CA ASN A 12 1.15 -3.83 15.03
C ASN A 12 0.37 -4.83 14.15
N ASN A 13 0.89 -5.16 12.97
CA ASN A 13 0.29 -6.12 12.05
C ASN A 13 1.29 -7.26 11.75
N PRO A 14 1.45 -8.22 12.67
CA PRO A 14 2.47 -9.26 12.53
C PRO A 14 2.21 -10.12 11.29
N PRO A 15 3.27 -10.56 10.59
CA PRO A 15 3.15 -11.43 9.43
C PRO A 15 2.67 -12.84 9.83
N TYR A 16 2.12 -13.58 8.87
CA TYR A 16 1.51 -14.90 9.11
C TYR A 16 2.41 -15.90 9.87
N PRO A 17 3.72 -16.03 9.62
CA PRO A 17 4.55 -16.96 10.39
C PRO A 17 4.52 -16.67 11.90
N VAL A 18 4.57 -15.40 12.30
CA VAL A 18 4.50 -14.99 13.72
C VAL A 18 3.12 -15.31 14.31
N LEU A 19 2.04 -15.09 13.52
CA LEU A 19 0.69 -15.44 13.96
C LEU A 19 0.50 -16.95 14.12
N ILE A 20 1.07 -17.77 13.23
CA ILE A 20 1.01 -19.23 13.30
C ILE A 20 1.71 -19.71 14.56
N GLU A 21 2.93 -19.24 14.81
CA GLU A 21 3.69 -19.60 16.02
C GLU A 21 2.92 -19.23 17.31
N ALA A 22 2.35 -18.03 17.34
CA ALA A 22 1.52 -17.60 18.47
C ALA A 22 0.29 -18.49 18.66
N LEU A 23 -0.41 -18.87 17.58
CA LEU A 23 -1.60 -19.71 17.63
C LEU A 23 -1.32 -21.13 18.13
N GLU A 24 -0.12 -21.68 17.89
CA GLU A 24 0.25 -23.02 18.37
C GLU A 24 0.33 -23.09 19.91
N SER A 25 0.55 -21.97 20.58
CA SER A 25 0.67 -21.89 22.03
C SER A 25 -0.62 -21.52 22.75
N ILE A 26 -1.63 -20.98 22.05
CA ILE A 26 -2.91 -20.53 22.63
C ILE A 26 -3.83 -21.69 22.92
N THR A 27 -4.43 -21.68 24.11
CA THR A 27 -5.43 -22.67 24.54
C THR A 27 -6.83 -22.05 24.63
N ILE A 28 -7.86 -22.90 24.57
CA ILE A 28 -9.26 -22.46 24.72
C ILE A 28 -9.53 -21.88 26.11
N ASP A 29 -8.78 -22.29 27.13
CA ASP A 29 -8.98 -21.86 28.50
C ASP A 29 -8.50 -20.41 28.74
N GLU A 30 -7.61 -19.90 27.88
CA GLU A 30 -7.14 -18.50 27.93
C GLU A 30 -8.10 -17.51 27.27
N LEU A 31 -9.05 -18.01 26.44
CA LEU A 31 -9.94 -17.16 25.67
C LEU A 31 -10.87 -16.28 26.52
N PRO A 32 -11.46 -16.76 27.66
CA PRO A 32 -12.29 -15.91 28.52
C PRO A 32 -11.52 -14.71 29.08
N ASP A 33 -10.32 -14.93 29.61
CA ASP A 33 -9.49 -13.85 30.18
C ASP A 33 -9.09 -12.84 29.09
N PHE A 34 -8.73 -13.31 27.90
CA PHE A 34 -8.45 -12.44 26.77
C PHE A 34 -9.67 -11.60 26.35
N VAL A 35 -10.86 -12.18 26.37
CA VAL A 35 -12.11 -11.46 26.04
C VAL A 35 -12.40 -10.36 27.06
N ASP A 36 -12.21 -10.65 28.35
CA ASP A 36 -12.39 -9.65 29.41
C ASP A 36 -11.39 -8.50 29.28
N ASP A 37 -10.13 -8.79 29.01
CA ASP A 37 -9.09 -7.78 28.76
C ASP A 37 -9.38 -6.95 27.50
N MET A 38 -9.78 -7.60 26.40
CA MET A 38 -10.09 -6.95 25.13
C MET A 38 -11.23 -5.94 25.26
N PHE A 39 -12.23 -6.23 26.09
CA PHE A 39 -13.38 -5.34 26.29
C PHE A 39 -13.25 -4.39 27.49
N ALA A 40 -12.15 -4.46 28.24
CA ALA A 40 -11.91 -3.58 29.38
C ALA A 40 -11.77 -2.11 28.98
N GLU A 41 -11.09 -1.84 27.85
CA GLU A 41 -10.87 -0.50 27.33
C GLU A 41 -11.14 -0.47 25.81
N LEU A 42 -12.18 0.25 25.39
CA LEU A 42 -12.60 0.33 24.00
C LEU A 42 -12.68 1.77 23.51
N HIS A 43 -12.23 1.98 22.26
CA HIS A 43 -12.62 3.11 21.44
C HIS A 43 -13.62 2.61 20.37
N ILE A 44 -14.81 3.17 20.32
CA ILE A 44 -15.89 2.71 19.43
C ILE A 44 -16.28 3.82 18.46
N ASP A 45 -16.00 3.63 17.18
CA ASP A 45 -16.56 4.43 16.10
C ASP A 45 -17.83 3.76 15.58
N THR A 46 -18.97 4.45 15.69
CA THR A 46 -20.26 3.95 15.21
C THR A 46 -20.67 4.69 13.94
N PHE A 47 -20.88 3.95 12.85
CA PHE A 47 -21.34 4.49 11.58
C PHE A 47 -22.68 3.89 11.17
N VAL A 48 -23.69 4.74 11.04
CA VAL A 48 -25.02 4.36 10.60
C VAL A 48 -25.34 5.05 9.28
N TYR A 49 -25.62 4.26 8.25
CA TYR A 49 -25.89 4.77 6.91
C TYR A 49 -27.08 4.05 6.26
N GLY A 50 -28.05 4.82 5.75
CA GLY A 50 -29.25 4.29 5.10
C GLY A 50 -30.49 5.03 5.51
N ASN A 51 -31.63 4.30 5.56
CA ASN A 51 -32.92 4.86 5.94
C ASN A 51 -33.09 4.89 7.48
N TRP A 52 -32.31 5.73 8.14
CA TRP A 52 -32.30 5.90 9.60
C TRP A 52 -32.61 7.35 9.98
N HIS A 53 -33.34 7.56 11.05
CA HIS A 53 -33.45 8.85 11.70
C HIS A 53 -32.29 9.03 12.71
N LYS A 54 -31.93 10.29 12.96
CA LYS A 54 -30.82 10.63 13.87
C LYS A 54 -31.03 10.05 15.28
N ASP A 55 -32.24 10.13 15.81
CA ASP A 55 -32.60 9.60 17.12
C ASP A 55 -32.44 8.07 17.21
N GLN A 56 -32.79 7.35 16.16
CA GLN A 56 -32.58 5.90 16.08
C GLN A 56 -31.11 5.55 16.06
N ALA A 57 -30.30 6.29 15.31
CA ALA A 57 -28.83 6.08 15.24
C ALA A 57 -28.16 6.36 16.60
N LEU A 58 -28.60 7.44 17.30
CA LEU A 58 -28.12 7.75 18.64
C LEU A 58 -28.53 6.68 19.65
N ALA A 59 -29.76 6.20 19.62
CA ALA A 59 -30.24 5.13 20.50
C ALA A 59 -29.46 3.83 20.31
N LEU A 60 -29.07 3.50 19.04
CA LEU A 60 -28.21 2.35 18.75
C LEU A 60 -26.80 2.53 19.36
N ALA A 61 -26.22 3.71 19.23
CA ALA A 61 -24.92 4.01 19.81
C ALA A 61 -24.92 3.92 21.34
N GLU A 62 -25.95 4.44 22.01
CA GLU A 62 -26.12 4.30 23.46
C GLU A 62 -26.29 2.83 23.88
N THR A 63 -27.06 2.04 23.11
CA THR A 63 -27.20 0.61 23.37
C THR A 63 -25.87 -0.13 23.31
N LEU A 64 -25.01 0.20 22.34
CA LEU A 64 -23.66 -0.36 22.23
C LEU A 64 -22.78 0.07 23.41
N LYS A 65 -22.82 1.36 23.77
CA LYS A 65 -22.07 1.89 24.92
C LYS A 65 -22.44 1.16 26.20
N ASP A 66 -23.73 0.97 26.46
CA ASP A 66 -24.22 0.27 27.66
C ASP A 66 -23.86 -1.23 27.65
N ALA A 67 -23.99 -1.89 26.48
CA ALA A 67 -23.70 -3.32 26.33
C ALA A 67 -22.22 -3.65 26.62
N PHE A 68 -21.31 -2.81 26.14
CA PHE A 68 -19.88 -2.96 26.38
C PHE A 68 -19.37 -2.26 27.64
N ARG A 69 -20.24 -1.59 28.40
CA ARG A 69 -19.89 -0.82 29.61
C ARG A 69 -18.76 0.19 29.36
N VAL A 70 -18.78 0.78 28.17
CA VAL A 70 -17.74 1.72 27.74
C VAL A 70 -17.77 2.98 28.58
N THR A 71 -16.65 3.35 29.15
CA THR A 71 -16.45 4.63 29.83
C THR A 71 -15.78 5.61 28.86
N ASP A 72 -16.01 6.92 29.07
CA ASP A 72 -15.35 7.96 28.27
C ASP A 72 -13.84 7.85 28.45
N GLN A 73 -13.11 7.60 27.36
CA GLN A 73 -11.67 7.46 27.39
C GLN A 73 -10.98 8.81 27.22
N LEU A 74 -10.02 9.08 28.11
CA LEU A 74 -9.22 10.31 28.09
C LEU A 74 -8.10 10.28 27.05
N TYR A 75 -7.71 9.08 26.55
CA TYR A 75 -6.49 8.90 25.76
C TYR A 75 -6.74 8.64 24.28
N GLY A 76 -7.98 8.58 23.84
CA GLY A 76 -8.34 8.46 22.44
C GLY A 76 -8.03 7.08 21.82
N GLU A 77 -8.00 7.06 20.51
CA GLU A 77 -7.84 5.85 19.71
C GLU A 77 -6.41 5.30 19.75
N ALA A 78 -6.28 3.99 19.70
CA ALA A 78 -4.98 3.32 19.58
C ALA A 78 -4.22 3.80 18.33
N GLN A 79 -2.96 4.14 18.50
CA GLN A 79 -2.11 4.58 17.41
C GLN A 79 -1.81 3.42 16.46
N ARG A 80 -1.74 3.72 15.17
CA ARG A 80 -1.34 2.79 14.11
C ARG A 80 0.04 3.20 13.59
N PRO A 81 1.12 2.70 14.21
CA PRO A 81 2.45 3.07 13.77
C PRO A 81 2.72 2.61 12.35
N LEU A 82 3.48 3.42 11.62
CA LEU A 82 3.94 3.12 10.27
C LEU A 82 5.42 3.46 10.16
N VAL A 83 6.20 2.54 9.65
CA VAL A 83 7.61 2.80 9.31
C VAL A 83 7.66 3.60 8.02
N HIS A 84 8.39 4.70 8.03
CA HIS A 84 8.55 5.57 6.88
C HIS A 84 9.86 5.28 6.14
N LEU A 85 9.78 5.24 4.81
CA LEU A 85 10.93 4.97 3.94
C LEU A 85 11.62 6.23 3.42
N ASP A 86 11.42 7.38 4.10
CA ASP A 86 12.10 8.63 3.69
C ASP A 86 13.59 8.55 4.04
N ASP A 87 14.41 9.00 3.10
CA ASP A 87 15.87 9.12 3.26
C ASP A 87 16.65 7.81 3.53
N CYS A 88 15.99 6.65 3.41
CA CYS A 88 16.62 5.35 3.64
C CYS A 88 17.40 4.77 2.43
N GLY A 89 17.30 5.39 1.25
CA GLY A 89 17.81 4.81 0.02
C GLY A 89 17.05 3.55 -0.39
N THR A 90 17.73 2.60 -1.01
CA THR A 90 17.16 1.28 -1.30
C THR A 90 17.48 0.32 -0.16
N LEU A 91 16.45 -0.22 0.47
CA LEU A 91 16.56 -1.32 1.44
C LEU A 91 16.10 -2.61 0.79
N THR A 92 16.73 -3.74 1.12
CA THR A 92 16.37 -5.06 0.60
C THR A 92 16.00 -6.02 1.71
N TYR A 93 14.97 -6.84 1.47
CA TYR A 93 14.52 -7.90 2.35
C TYR A 93 14.32 -9.19 1.56
N GLU A 94 15.08 -10.22 1.91
CA GLU A 94 14.92 -11.56 1.35
C GLU A 94 13.90 -12.35 2.17
N LEU A 95 12.94 -12.96 1.50
CA LEU A 95 11.98 -13.89 2.10
C LEU A 95 12.28 -15.30 1.61
N GLU A 96 12.65 -16.18 2.50
CA GLU A 96 12.77 -17.60 2.21
C GLU A 96 11.37 -18.18 1.90
N CYS A 97 11.25 -18.88 0.80
CA CYS A 97 9.99 -19.47 0.35
C CYS A 97 10.26 -20.75 -0.44
N ASP A 98 9.59 -21.83 -0.06
CA ASP A 98 9.65 -23.09 -0.83
C ASP A 98 8.67 -23.03 -2.01
N HIS A 99 9.08 -22.31 -3.07
CA HIS A 99 8.34 -22.16 -4.30
C HIS A 99 9.27 -22.28 -5.51
N ALA A 100 8.76 -22.76 -6.64
CA ALA A 100 9.53 -22.90 -7.86
C ALA A 100 9.92 -21.54 -8.46
N ASP A 101 8.99 -20.59 -8.46
CA ASP A 101 9.17 -19.28 -9.05
C ASP A 101 9.92 -18.31 -8.12
N SER A 102 10.75 -17.47 -8.71
CA SER A 102 11.25 -16.27 -8.04
C SER A 102 10.21 -15.16 -8.03
N ALA A 103 10.27 -14.28 -7.05
CA ALA A 103 9.38 -13.13 -6.98
C ALA A 103 10.10 -11.89 -6.45
N ILE A 104 9.72 -10.73 -6.95
CA ILE A 104 10.19 -9.43 -6.46
C ILE A 104 9.02 -8.46 -6.32
N LEU A 105 9.13 -7.59 -5.32
CA LEU A 105 8.22 -6.48 -5.07
C LEU A 105 9.05 -5.26 -4.68
N MET A 106 8.85 -4.14 -5.38
CA MET A 106 9.43 -2.85 -5.03
C MET A 106 8.35 -1.92 -4.52
N TYR A 107 8.50 -1.40 -3.31
CA TYR A 107 7.55 -0.51 -2.67
C TYR A 107 8.13 0.89 -2.46
N TYR A 108 7.38 1.87 -2.91
CA TYR A 108 7.68 3.30 -2.79
C TYR A 108 6.60 3.96 -1.95
N GLN A 109 6.99 4.80 -0.99
CA GLN A 109 6.07 5.42 -0.04
C GLN A 109 6.24 6.94 0.00
N SER A 110 5.18 7.65 0.37
CA SER A 110 5.27 9.05 0.77
C SER A 110 4.94 9.21 2.25
N ARG A 111 5.75 9.95 2.97
CA ARG A 111 5.44 10.39 4.33
C ARG A 111 4.27 11.38 4.37
N GLU A 112 4.12 12.20 3.33
CA GLU A 112 3.03 13.16 3.23
C GLU A 112 1.74 12.50 2.76
N THR A 113 0.63 12.82 3.43
CA THR A 113 -0.72 12.31 3.14
C THR A 113 -1.59 13.33 2.39
N SER A 114 -0.97 14.39 1.83
CA SER A 114 -1.69 15.45 1.13
C SER A 114 -2.40 14.93 -0.13
N PRO A 115 -3.54 15.52 -0.53
CA PRO A 115 -4.22 15.17 -1.79
C PRO A 115 -3.32 15.26 -3.00
N HIS A 116 -2.35 16.18 -3.00
CA HIS A 116 -1.37 16.33 -4.08
C HIS A 116 -0.43 15.10 -4.17
N LYS A 117 0.07 14.60 -3.03
CA LYS A 117 0.90 13.37 -3.03
C LYS A 117 0.09 12.15 -3.43
N ILE A 118 -1.12 12.01 -2.90
CA ILE A 118 -2.03 10.92 -3.33
C ILE A 118 -2.24 10.97 -4.85
N ALA A 119 -2.49 12.18 -5.40
CA ALA A 119 -2.67 12.37 -6.83
C ALA A 119 -1.44 11.95 -7.66
N LEU A 120 -0.21 12.31 -7.21
CA LEU A 120 1.04 11.92 -7.87
C LEU A 120 1.19 10.39 -7.94
N TYR A 121 1.03 9.69 -6.81
CA TYR A 121 1.16 8.23 -6.77
C TYR A 121 0.05 7.54 -7.58
N THR A 122 -1.19 8.02 -7.48
CA THR A 122 -2.33 7.43 -8.19
C THR A 122 -2.19 7.63 -9.70
N LEU A 123 -1.80 8.82 -10.17
CA LEU A 123 -1.59 9.10 -11.57
C LEU A 123 -0.36 8.37 -12.11
N ALA A 124 0.72 8.26 -11.33
CA ALA A 124 1.90 7.48 -11.72
C ALA A 124 1.53 6.02 -11.97
N ASN A 125 0.83 5.38 -11.03
CA ASN A 125 0.35 4.01 -11.21
C ASN A 125 -0.54 3.87 -12.47
N HIS A 126 -1.47 4.79 -12.69
CA HIS A 126 -2.34 4.78 -13.86
C HIS A 126 -1.57 4.85 -15.18
N LEU A 127 -0.54 5.70 -15.24
CA LEU A 127 0.31 5.88 -16.43
C LEU A 127 1.26 4.70 -16.65
N MET A 128 1.75 4.08 -15.56
CA MET A 128 2.73 2.99 -15.62
C MET A 128 2.10 1.64 -15.91
N SER A 129 0.92 1.35 -15.36
CA SER A 129 0.38 -0.01 -15.24
C SER A 129 0.31 -0.76 -16.57
N THR A 130 -0.21 -0.16 -17.63
CA THR A 130 -0.33 -0.80 -18.94
C THR A 130 1.02 -0.99 -19.62
N THR A 131 1.90 0.00 -19.55
CA THR A 131 3.23 -0.05 -20.17
C THR A 131 4.14 -1.03 -19.43
N PHE A 132 4.09 -1.07 -18.11
CA PHE A 132 4.81 -2.02 -17.28
C PHE A 132 4.41 -3.46 -17.61
N PHE A 133 3.11 -3.72 -17.62
CA PHE A 133 2.58 -5.03 -17.98
C PHE A 133 2.99 -5.45 -19.39
N HIS A 134 2.88 -4.54 -20.36
CA HIS A 134 3.27 -4.81 -21.74
C HIS A 134 4.76 -5.12 -21.88
N GLU A 135 5.62 -4.34 -21.22
CA GLU A 135 7.06 -4.50 -21.31
C GLU A 135 7.53 -5.80 -20.65
N LEU A 136 7.17 -6.03 -19.38
CA LEU A 136 7.72 -7.16 -18.62
C LEU A 136 6.99 -8.48 -18.91
N ARG A 137 5.66 -8.44 -19.10
CA ARG A 137 4.89 -9.67 -19.35
C ARG A 137 4.82 -10.02 -20.83
N THR A 138 4.50 -9.04 -21.70
CA THR A 138 4.21 -9.36 -23.11
C THR A 138 5.49 -9.46 -23.92
N LYS A 139 6.41 -8.49 -23.80
CA LYS A 139 7.66 -8.47 -24.54
C LYS A 139 8.72 -9.39 -23.93
N GLN A 140 9.01 -9.22 -22.64
CA GLN A 140 10.07 -9.97 -21.96
C GLN A 140 9.61 -11.34 -21.46
N GLN A 141 8.29 -11.59 -21.38
CA GLN A 141 7.69 -12.87 -20.97
C GLN A 141 8.17 -13.35 -19.58
N LEU A 142 8.43 -12.43 -18.67
CA LEU A 142 9.01 -12.74 -17.36
C LEU A 142 8.08 -13.57 -16.46
N GLY A 143 6.76 -13.44 -16.60
CA GLY A 143 5.86 -14.24 -15.78
C GLY A 143 4.38 -13.90 -15.95
N TYR A 144 3.55 -14.64 -15.20
CA TYR A 144 2.11 -14.44 -15.23
C TYR A 144 1.66 -13.29 -14.31
N MET A 145 2.24 -13.19 -13.11
CA MET A 145 1.94 -12.14 -12.14
C MET A 145 2.92 -10.97 -12.30
N VAL A 146 2.55 -10.02 -13.12
CA VAL A 146 3.30 -8.80 -13.39
C VAL A 146 2.36 -7.61 -13.27
N GLY A 147 2.74 -6.59 -12.51
CA GLY A 147 1.89 -5.43 -12.40
C GLY A 147 2.41 -4.32 -11.50
N THR A 148 1.64 -3.24 -11.49
CA THR A 148 1.79 -2.13 -10.56
C THR A 148 0.47 -1.87 -9.85
N ALA A 149 0.51 -1.38 -8.61
CA ALA A 149 -0.69 -1.02 -7.88
C ALA A 149 -0.43 0.11 -6.87
N ASN A 150 -1.47 0.85 -6.54
CA ASN A 150 -1.44 1.72 -5.38
C ASN A 150 -1.64 0.89 -4.11
N LEU A 151 -0.75 1.02 -3.16
CA LEU A 151 -0.85 0.38 -1.83
C LEU A 151 -0.64 1.44 -0.74
N PRO A 152 -1.66 2.23 -0.43
CA PRO A 152 -1.57 3.17 0.68
C PRO A 152 -1.57 2.41 2.02
N LEU A 153 -0.67 2.80 2.93
CA LEU A 153 -0.62 2.29 4.29
C LEU A 153 -0.88 3.44 5.27
N ASN A 154 -1.85 3.28 6.17
CA ASN A 154 -2.24 4.30 7.14
C ASN A 154 -2.37 5.71 6.53
N ARG A 155 -3.05 5.83 5.36
CA ARG A 155 -3.25 7.06 4.56
C ARG A 155 -2.01 7.53 3.77
N HIS A 156 -0.83 7.02 4.03
CA HIS A 156 0.38 7.36 3.28
C HIS A 156 0.32 6.73 1.89
N PRO A 157 0.40 7.52 0.81
CA PRO A 157 0.37 6.95 -0.53
C PRO A 157 1.54 6.01 -0.74
N GLY A 158 1.27 4.89 -1.40
CA GLY A 158 2.27 3.91 -1.79
C GLY A 158 2.06 3.40 -3.20
N LEU A 159 3.15 3.07 -3.87
CA LEU A 159 3.20 2.44 -5.19
C LEU A 159 4.00 1.16 -5.07
N ILE A 160 3.46 0.08 -5.62
CA ILE A 160 4.18 -1.18 -5.75
C ILE A 160 4.36 -1.54 -7.22
N LEU A 161 5.53 -2.12 -7.52
CA LEU A 161 5.83 -2.80 -8.77
C LEU A 161 6.21 -4.23 -8.39
N TYR A 162 5.63 -5.22 -9.06
CA TYR A 162 5.86 -6.61 -8.69
C TYR A 162 5.90 -7.54 -9.90
N VAL A 163 6.73 -8.59 -9.78
CA VAL A 163 6.86 -9.67 -10.76
C VAL A 163 7.05 -10.98 -10.02
N GLN A 164 6.32 -12.03 -10.45
CA GLN A 164 6.61 -13.42 -10.11
C GLN A 164 6.95 -14.15 -11.41
N SER A 165 8.07 -14.88 -11.41
CA SER A 165 8.65 -15.44 -12.60
C SER A 165 9.10 -16.90 -12.41
N PRO A 166 8.69 -17.82 -13.30
CA PRO A 166 9.26 -19.16 -13.38
C PRO A 166 10.55 -19.21 -14.19
N VAL A 167 10.95 -18.13 -14.89
CA VAL A 167 12.04 -18.13 -15.87
C VAL A 167 13.20 -17.19 -15.52
N ALA A 168 13.02 -16.29 -14.55
CA ALA A 168 14.01 -15.29 -14.17
C ALA A 168 14.25 -15.29 -12.65
N ASP A 169 15.50 -15.10 -12.26
CA ASP A 169 15.93 -14.93 -10.89
C ASP A 169 15.66 -13.49 -10.37
N PRO A 170 15.82 -13.23 -9.06
CA PRO A 170 15.58 -11.91 -8.50
C PRO A 170 16.48 -10.80 -9.05
N VAL A 171 17.71 -11.12 -9.47
CA VAL A 171 18.65 -10.13 -10.06
C VAL A 171 18.09 -9.64 -11.39
N HIS A 172 17.76 -10.56 -12.28
CA HIS A 172 17.18 -10.22 -13.59
C HIS A 172 15.84 -9.47 -13.43
N LEU A 173 15.00 -9.88 -12.47
CA LEU A 173 13.73 -9.20 -12.20
C LEU A 173 13.93 -7.77 -11.68
N ALA A 174 14.93 -7.56 -10.81
CA ALA A 174 15.27 -6.23 -10.31
C ALA A 174 15.77 -5.31 -11.44
N GLU A 175 16.66 -5.82 -12.29
CA GLU A 175 17.16 -5.09 -13.46
C GLU A 175 16.03 -4.71 -14.42
N ALA A 176 15.12 -5.64 -14.73
CA ALA A 176 14.01 -5.38 -15.63
C ALA A 176 13.06 -4.28 -15.09
N ILE A 177 12.78 -4.26 -13.78
CA ILE A 177 11.99 -3.20 -13.15
C ILE A 177 12.76 -1.87 -13.16
N ASP A 178 14.04 -1.90 -12.83
CA ASP A 178 14.89 -0.69 -12.77
C ASP A 178 15.07 -0.08 -14.16
N ASP A 179 15.27 -0.88 -15.19
CA ASP A 179 15.33 -0.43 -16.58
C ASP A 179 14.03 0.21 -17.02
N PHE A 180 12.89 -0.42 -16.69
CA PHE A 180 11.58 0.17 -16.95
C PHE A 180 11.41 1.53 -16.28
N THR A 181 11.70 1.63 -14.99
CA THR A 181 11.53 2.89 -14.23
C THR A 181 12.51 3.98 -14.70
N ASN A 182 13.72 3.62 -15.10
CA ASN A 182 14.69 4.53 -15.72
C ASN A 182 14.19 5.09 -17.05
N ALA A 183 13.60 4.25 -17.90
CA ALA A 183 13.08 4.64 -19.20
C ALA A 183 11.76 5.41 -19.11
N PHE A 184 10.97 5.20 -18.06
CA PHE A 184 9.59 5.71 -17.97
C PHE A 184 9.50 7.25 -18.02
N ALA A 185 10.48 7.96 -17.48
CA ALA A 185 10.53 9.42 -17.59
C ALA A 185 10.63 9.89 -19.07
N LEU A 186 11.32 9.14 -19.94
CA LEU A 186 11.39 9.44 -21.37
C LEU A 186 10.04 9.18 -22.06
N VAL A 187 9.35 8.10 -21.67
CA VAL A 187 7.98 7.83 -22.17
C VAL A 187 7.05 9.00 -21.86
N LEU A 188 7.14 9.59 -20.66
CA LEU A 188 6.34 10.77 -20.30
C LEU A 188 6.69 12.00 -21.11
N LEU A 189 7.95 12.17 -21.50
CA LEU A 189 8.38 13.28 -22.37
C LEU A 189 7.83 13.16 -23.80
N GLU A 190 7.67 11.94 -24.29
CA GLU A 190 7.13 11.66 -25.64
C GLU A 190 5.63 11.84 -25.73
N LEU A 191 4.89 11.83 -24.60
CA LEU A 191 3.46 12.09 -24.60
C LEU A 191 3.18 13.52 -25.13
N ASN A 192 2.33 13.63 -26.13
CA ASN A 192 1.82 14.94 -26.53
C ASN A 192 0.75 15.43 -25.52
N GLU A 193 0.38 16.72 -25.61
CA GLU A 193 -0.55 17.31 -24.65
C GLU A 193 -1.93 16.65 -24.69
N ALA A 194 -2.44 16.25 -25.85
CA ALA A 194 -3.72 15.57 -25.97
C ALA A 194 -3.71 14.20 -25.25
N GLN A 195 -2.65 13.43 -25.41
CA GLN A 195 -2.47 12.13 -24.73
C GLN A 195 -2.35 12.31 -23.21
N TRP A 196 -1.57 13.32 -22.76
CA TRP A 196 -1.45 13.66 -21.36
C TRP A 196 -2.81 13.99 -20.72
N GLN A 197 -3.59 14.89 -21.38
CA GLN A 197 -4.92 15.27 -20.91
C GLN A 197 -5.90 14.09 -20.95
N ALA A 198 -5.86 13.25 -21.99
CA ALA A 198 -6.71 12.07 -22.09
C ALA A 198 -6.44 11.08 -20.93
N SER A 199 -5.18 10.83 -20.57
CA SER A 199 -4.80 9.95 -19.44
C SER A 199 -5.33 10.52 -18.12
N LYS A 200 -5.17 11.82 -17.87
CA LYS A 200 -5.70 12.47 -16.68
C LYS A 200 -7.22 12.38 -16.61
N GLN A 201 -7.91 12.68 -17.71
CA GLN A 201 -9.37 12.64 -17.77
C GLN A 201 -9.91 11.21 -17.57
N GLY A 202 -9.24 10.20 -18.12
CA GLY A 202 -9.57 8.80 -17.90
C GLY A 202 -9.52 8.42 -16.42
N LEU A 203 -8.44 8.79 -15.74
CA LEU A 203 -8.30 8.56 -14.30
C LEU A 203 -9.32 9.35 -13.47
N ILE A 204 -9.55 10.62 -13.78
CA ILE A 204 -10.56 11.45 -13.12
C ILE A 204 -11.94 10.83 -13.27
N ALA A 205 -12.31 10.38 -14.47
CA ALA A 205 -13.59 9.72 -14.73
C ALA A 205 -13.74 8.46 -13.87
N GLN A 206 -12.71 7.62 -13.83
CA GLN A 206 -12.68 6.41 -13.01
C GLN A 206 -12.85 6.70 -11.52
N ILE A 207 -12.12 7.68 -10.97
CA ILE A 207 -12.22 8.05 -9.55
C ILE A 207 -13.59 8.69 -9.26
N SER A 208 -14.15 9.45 -10.19
CA SER A 208 -15.42 10.17 -10.04
C SER A 208 -16.65 9.30 -10.29
N GLU A 209 -16.47 8.04 -10.68
CA GLU A 209 -17.57 7.13 -10.92
C GLU A 209 -18.52 7.05 -9.72
N PRO A 210 -19.83 7.24 -9.89
CA PRO A 210 -20.77 7.18 -8.78
C PRO A 210 -20.79 5.80 -8.11
N ASP A 211 -20.98 5.81 -6.79
CA ASP A 211 -21.17 4.56 -6.06
C ASP A 211 -22.40 3.82 -6.61
N THR A 212 -22.25 2.56 -6.99
CA THR A 212 -23.26 1.78 -7.71
C THR A 212 -24.48 1.41 -6.85
N ASN A 213 -24.30 1.39 -5.53
CA ASN A 213 -25.36 1.01 -4.58
C ASN A 213 -25.06 1.53 -3.17
N LEU A 214 -26.04 1.37 -2.27
CA LEU A 214 -25.93 1.81 -0.87
C LEU A 214 -24.73 1.17 -0.15
N ARG A 215 -24.49 -0.11 -0.38
CA ARG A 215 -23.38 -0.85 0.27
C ARG A 215 -22.01 -0.31 -0.17
N ALA A 216 -21.82 -0.10 -1.47
CA ALA A 216 -20.56 0.46 -2.00
C ALA A 216 -20.29 1.85 -1.42
N ARG A 217 -21.33 2.68 -1.31
CA ARG A 217 -21.23 4.02 -0.72
C ARG A 217 -20.96 3.98 0.78
N ALA A 218 -21.64 3.10 1.51
CA ALA A 218 -21.39 2.90 2.93
C ALA A 218 -19.94 2.42 3.19
N GLN A 219 -19.47 1.46 2.39
CA GLN A 219 -18.10 0.98 2.49
C GLN A 219 -17.06 2.10 2.24
N ARG A 220 -17.29 2.96 1.26
CA ARG A 220 -16.42 4.10 1.00
C ARG A 220 -16.39 5.07 2.20
N PHE A 221 -17.51 5.37 2.81
CA PHE A 221 -17.57 6.20 4.01
C PHE A 221 -16.89 5.53 5.21
N TRP A 222 -17.07 4.23 5.37
CA TRP A 222 -16.39 3.47 6.43
C TRP A 222 -14.87 3.52 6.30
N VAL A 223 -14.37 3.34 5.08
CA VAL A 223 -12.93 3.49 4.78
C VAL A 223 -12.46 4.93 5.05
N ALA A 224 -13.26 5.95 4.72
CA ALA A 224 -12.94 7.34 5.01
C ALA A 224 -12.82 7.59 6.53
N ILE A 225 -13.72 7.04 7.34
CA ILE A 225 -13.64 7.09 8.82
C ILE A 225 -12.33 6.46 9.30
N GLY A 226 -12.02 5.23 8.86
CA GLY A 226 -10.77 4.56 9.20
C GLY A 226 -9.51 5.33 8.76
N ASN A 227 -9.62 6.14 7.71
CA ASN A 227 -8.59 7.04 7.23
C ASN A 227 -8.64 8.45 7.84
N LYS A 228 -9.52 8.71 8.81
CA LYS A 228 -9.70 10.01 9.44
C LYS A 228 -10.02 11.15 8.44
N ASP A 229 -10.75 10.83 7.36
CA ASP A 229 -11.33 11.80 6.43
C ASP A 229 -12.76 12.13 6.89
N GLU A 230 -12.85 12.94 7.93
CA GLU A 230 -14.13 13.30 8.58
C GLU A 230 -15.06 14.13 7.67
N ASP A 231 -14.48 14.83 6.70
CA ASP A 231 -15.22 15.60 5.70
C ASP A 231 -15.80 14.73 4.57
N PHE A 232 -15.36 13.48 4.44
CA PHE A 232 -15.73 12.55 3.38
C PHE A 232 -15.50 13.07 1.96
N ASN A 233 -14.55 13.99 1.78
CA ASN A 233 -14.32 14.70 0.53
C ASN A 233 -12.92 14.44 -0.09
N GLN A 234 -12.16 13.48 0.45
CA GLN A 234 -10.82 13.14 -0.06
C GLN A 234 -10.85 12.83 -1.56
N ARG A 235 -11.89 12.10 -2.04
CA ARG A 235 -12.08 11.79 -3.46
C ARG A 235 -12.09 13.04 -4.33
N GLN A 236 -12.87 14.07 -3.95
CA GLN A 236 -12.97 15.33 -4.69
C GLN A 236 -11.66 16.11 -4.63
N ARG A 237 -11.00 16.12 -3.45
CA ARG A 237 -9.69 16.77 -3.29
C ARG A 237 -8.61 16.12 -4.14
N VAL A 238 -8.59 14.79 -4.23
CA VAL A 238 -7.65 14.05 -5.10
C VAL A 238 -7.95 14.31 -6.57
N VAL A 239 -9.21 14.27 -7.00
CA VAL A 239 -9.60 14.59 -8.37
C VAL A 239 -9.17 16.00 -8.77
N LYS A 240 -9.39 16.99 -7.89
CA LYS A 240 -8.90 18.36 -8.11
C LYS A 240 -7.39 18.38 -8.25
N ALA A 241 -6.66 17.73 -7.35
CA ALA A 241 -5.21 17.68 -7.40
C ALA A 241 -4.70 17.03 -8.70
N ILE A 242 -5.32 15.91 -9.17
CA ILE A 242 -4.97 15.31 -10.47
C ILE A 242 -5.20 16.30 -11.61
N SER A 243 -6.31 17.06 -11.58
CA SER A 243 -6.60 18.05 -12.65
C SER A 243 -5.55 19.16 -12.72
N GLU A 244 -4.94 19.52 -11.61
CA GLU A 244 -3.92 20.57 -11.47
C GLU A 244 -2.49 20.08 -11.79
N LEU A 245 -2.22 18.76 -11.76
CA LEU A 245 -0.90 18.20 -12.06
C LEU A 245 -0.49 18.49 -13.51
N SER A 246 0.70 19.04 -13.68
CA SER A 246 1.35 19.17 -14.98
C SER A 246 2.17 17.90 -15.31
N ARG A 247 2.47 17.71 -16.61
CA ARG A 247 3.39 16.67 -17.05
C ARG A 247 4.78 16.83 -16.45
N ALA A 248 5.23 18.08 -16.28
CA ALA A 248 6.52 18.38 -15.66
C ALA A 248 6.57 17.95 -14.19
N ASP A 249 5.49 18.10 -13.43
CA ASP A 249 5.41 17.63 -12.04
C ASP A 249 5.51 16.10 -11.98
N MET A 250 4.85 15.40 -12.89
CA MET A 250 4.93 13.94 -12.97
C MET A 250 6.33 13.46 -13.35
N ILE A 251 6.96 14.08 -14.34
CA ILE A 251 8.35 13.75 -14.73
C ILE A 251 9.29 13.97 -13.54
N ARG A 252 9.17 15.09 -12.84
CA ARG A 252 9.95 15.37 -11.63
C ARG A 252 9.73 14.30 -10.57
N PHE A 253 8.47 13.96 -10.30
CA PHE A 253 8.12 12.91 -9.34
C PHE A 253 8.78 11.56 -9.69
N ILE A 254 8.71 11.13 -10.95
CA ILE A 254 9.35 9.88 -11.40
C ILE A 254 10.87 9.94 -11.22
N VAL A 255 11.49 11.07 -11.61
CA VAL A 255 12.95 11.23 -11.52
C VAL A 255 13.42 11.26 -10.06
N ASP A 256 12.70 11.94 -9.18
CA ASP A 256 13.13 12.17 -7.80
C ASP A 256 12.75 11.04 -6.84
N ARG A 257 11.68 10.26 -7.16
CA ARG A 257 11.09 9.32 -6.20
C ARG A 257 11.00 7.87 -6.67
N ILE A 258 11.03 7.63 -7.99
CA ILE A 258 10.80 6.30 -8.55
C ILE A 258 12.06 5.73 -9.22
N LYS A 259 12.87 6.57 -9.88
CA LYS A 259 14.11 6.10 -10.51
C LYS A 259 15.05 5.44 -9.48
N PRO A 260 15.69 4.31 -9.81
CA PRO A 260 16.52 3.53 -8.88
C PRO A 260 17.57 4.35 -8.14
N ARG A 261 18.22 5.29 -8.83
CA ARG A 261 19.31 6.09 -8.29
C ARG A 261 18.88 7.08 -7.20
N THR A 262 17.64 7.54 -7.23
CA THR A 262 17.09 8.58 -6.34
C THR A 262 16.01 8.08 -5.42
N ALA A 263 15.50 6.87 -5.66
CA ALA A 263 14.40 6.31 -4.91
C ALA A 263 14.79 5.95 -3.48
N HIS A 264 13.87 6.22 -2.57
CA HIS A 264 13.82 5.63 -1.24
C HIS A 264 12.76 4.53 -1.30
N ARG A 265 13.18 3.27 -1.22
CA ARG A 265 12.30 2.13 -1.50
C ARG A 265 12.67 0.90 -0.69
N LEU A 266 11.69 0.06 -0.45
CA LEU A 266 11.88 -1.30 0.06
C LEU A 266 11.71 -2.30 -1.09
N VAL A 267 12.76 -3.07 -1.35
CA VAL A 267 12.79 -4.17 -2.32
C VAL A 267 12.69 -5.48 -1.56
N MET A 268 11.62 -6.21 -1.79
CA MET A 268 11.41 -7.52 -1.19
C MET A 268 11.47 -8.59 -2.28
N PHE A 269 12.20 -9.65 -2.04
CA PHE A 269 12.33 -10.72 -3.01
C PHE A 269 12.35 -12.10 -2.37
N SER A 270 12.10 -13.09 -3.18
CA SER A 270 12.19 -14.49 -2.84
C SER A 270 12.81 -15.24 -4.02
N GLN A 271 13.84 -16.04 -3.75
CA GLN A 271 14.47 -16.86 -4.77
C GLN A 271 13.72 -18.17 -4.95
N GLY A 272 13.33 -18.45 -6.19
CA GLY A 272 12.66 -19.70 -6.53
C GLY A 272 13.62 -20.89 -6.57
N ASN A 273 13.11 -22.07 -6.22
CA ASN A 273 13.90 -23.31 -6.21
C ASN A 273 14.51 -23.70 -7.57
N GLN A 274 13.98 -23.16 -8.68
CA GLN A 274 14.54 -23.38 -10.01
C GLN A 274 15.76 -22.50 -10.30
N HIS A 275 16.08 -21.52 -9.45
CA HIS A 275 17.14 -20.54 -9.64
C HIS A 275 18.21 -20.59 -8.53
N HIS A 276 18.46 -21.78 -7.93
CA HIS A 276 19.40 -21.94 -6.82
C HIS A 276 20.85 -21.50 -7.12
N GLU A 277 21.26 -21.56 -8.38
CA GLU A 277 22.62 -21.20 -8.82
C GLU A 277 22.74 -19.72 -9.25
N ALA A 278 21.64 -18.96 -9.14
CA ALA A 278 21.65 -17.55 -9.51
C ALA A 278 22.50 -16.71 -8.54
N ASP A 279 23.04 -15.61 -9.05
CA ASP A 279 23.74 -14.64 -8.25
C ASP A 279 22.83 -14.06 -7.16
N LYS A 280 23.41 -13.70 -6.01
CA LYS A 280 22.66 -13.01 -4.98
C LYS A 280 22.34 -11.59 -5.42
N LEU A 281 21.12 -11.14 -5.13
CA LEU A 281 20.73 -9.76 -5.39
C LEU A 281 21.56 -8.81 -4.51
N ASP A 282 22.47 -8.07 -5.14
CA ASP A 282 23.26 -7.00 -4.51
C ASP A 282 22.63 -5.64 -4.87
N LEU A 283 21.57 -5.30 -4.17
CA LEU A 283 20.80 -4.08 -4.41
C LEU A 283 20.48 -3.38 -3.09
N GLY A 284 21.14 -2.25 -2.86
CA GLY A 284 20.91 -1.43 -1.67
C GLY A 284 21.40 -2.07 -0.37
N GLU A 285 20.78 -1.74 0.74
CA GLU A 285 21.19 -2.19 2.06
C GLU A 285 20.29 -3.32 2.56
N PRO A 286 20.83 -4.51 2.88
CA PRO A 286 20.04 -5.63 3.36
C PRO A 286 19.52 -5.38 4.77
N ILE A 287 18.26 -5.72 5.00
CA ILE A 287 17.62 -5.77 6.31
C ILE A 287 17.11 -7.19 6.56
N THR A 288 17.21 -7.66 7.80
CA THR A 288 16.80 -9.02 8.19
C THR A 288 15.68 -9.02 9.23
N SER A 289 15.33 -7.85 9.78
CA SER A 289 14.30 -7.74 10.81
C SER A 289 13.55 -6.40 10.75
N ILE A 290 12.38 -6.39 11.39
CA ILE A 290 11.58 -5.16 11.58
C ILE A 290 12.39 -4.11 12.37
N SER A 291 13.15 -4.53 13.40
CA SER A 291 13.95 -3.62 14.21
C SER A 291 15.02 -2.90 13.37
N GLN A 292 15.71 -3.62 12.49
CA GLN A 292 16.68 -3.02 11.58
C GLN A 292 16.01 -2.03 10.60
N LEU A 293 14.83 -2.38 10.09
CA LEU A 293 14.08 -1.46 9.23
C LEU A 293 13.73 -0.17 10.00
N GLN A 294 13.27 -0.29 11.24
CA GLN A 294 12.91 0.87 12.07
C GLN A 294 14.11 1.77 12.38
N GLU A 295 15.30 1.19 12.60
CA GLU A 295 16.54 1.95 12.83
C GLU A 295 16.98 2.75 11.61
N LYS A 296 16.78 2.20 10.40
CA LYS A 296 17.24 2.81 9.14
C LYS A 296 16.25 3.76 8.50
N ALA A 297 14.98 3.62 8.82
CA ALA A 297 13.86 4.34 8.22
C ALA A 297 13.30 5.46 9.11
N GLN A 298 14.06 5.95 10.11
CA GLN A 298 13.64 7.02 11.03
C GLN A 298 13.76 8.42 10.43
#